data_907b91cfd5069412fcfb0b64facd98fb
#
_entry.id   907b91cfd5069412fcfb0b64facd98fb
#
_cell.length_a   1.000
_cell.length_b   1.000
_cell.length_c   1.000
_cell.angle_alpha   90.00
_cell.angle_beta   90.00
_cell.angle_gamma   90.00
#
_symmetry.space_group_name_H-M   'P 1'
#
loop_
_entity.id
_entity.type
_entity.pdbx_description
1 polymer ?
#
loop_
_entity_poly.entity_id
_entity_poly.type
_entity_poly.pdbx_seq_one_letter_code
_entity_poly.pdbx_strand_id
1 'polypeptide(L)'
;MIKNNLNKSQMAGEVVTEPLAYEWYGKIYKTFHLATTRLSGVKDDVLVIVEAFKLGEVKRGDFVQLEGSIRSFHEEIEQQRRLVISFFAERATKILDHESVNEVVLEGYVCKPIVFRETPAGFKISDVMIAVNRGFKCDYIPLVLWNEDAERFKDLEMGAKIAIKGRLQSRAYLKEIAPGEVVRRFAQEVSVRCSVCLNEEEVC
;
A
#
# COMPACT_ATOMS: atom_id res chain seq x y z
N MET A 1 -20.25 15.29 10.15
CA MET A 1 -20.13 13.92 9.64
C MET A 1 -18.66 13.66 9.37
N ILE A 2 -18.08 12.56 9.88
CA ILE A 2 -16.69 12.17 9.56
C ILE A 2 -16.70 11.69 8.10
N LYS A 3 -16.01 12.44 7.22
CA LYS A 3 -15.99 12.16 5.79
C LYS A 3 -14.91 11.10 5.52
N ASN A 4 -15.26 9.97 4.90
CA ASN A 4 -14.26 9.01 4.42
C ASN A 4 -13.50 9.60 3.24
N ASN A 5 -12.19 9.38 3.22
CA ASN A 5 -11.39 9.66 2.02
C ASN A 5 -11.55 8.53 0.99
N LEU A 6 -11.29 8.87 -0.27
CA LEU A 6 -11.24 7.87 -1.33
C LEU A 6 -10.09 6.89 -1.07
N ASN A 7 -10.38 5.60 -1.10
CA ASN A 7 -9.40 4.52 -0.97
C ASN A 7 -9.95 3.31 -1.73
N LYS A 8 -9.61 3.24 -3.01
CA LYS A 8 -10.05 2.16 -3.90
C LYS A 8 -8.84 1.57 -4.60
N SER A 9 -8.78 0.25 -4.62
CA SER A 9 -7.65 -0.46 -5.20
C SER A 9 -8.12 -1.74 -5.87
N GLN A 10 -7.45 -2.08 -6.97
CA GLN A 10 -7.65 -3.34 -7.70
C GLN A 10 -6.31 -4.03 -7.88
N MET A 11 -6.28 -5.33 -7.64
CA MET A 11 -5.12 -6.17 -7.86
C MET A 11 -5.50 -7.47 -8.53
N ALA A 12 -4.65 -7.96 -9.42
CA ALA A 12 -4.70 -9.32 -9.94
C ALA A 12 -3.29 -9.90 -9.94
N GLY A 13 -3.15 -11.13 -9.45
CA GLY A 13 -1.86 -11.76 -9.31
C GLY A 13 -1.92 -13.18 -8.80
N GLU A 14 -0.75 -13.78 -8.66
CA GLU A 14 -0.55 -15.14 -8.18
C GLU A 14 -0.52 -15.18 -6.65
N VAL A 15 -1.26 -16.09 -6.04
CA VAL A 15 -1.19 -16.39 -4.60
C VAL A 15 0.08 -17.18 -4.32
N VAL A 16 1.05 -16.57 -3.61
CA VAL A 16 2.38 -17.16 -3.41
C VAL A 16 2.57 -17.87 -2.08
N THR A 17 1.65 -17.68 -1.13
CA THR A 17 1.62 -18.42 0.13
C THR A 17 0.27 -19.10 0.34
N GLU A 18 0.22 -20.16 1.11
CA GLU A 18 -1.07 -20.75 1.53
C GLU A 18 -1.86 -19.74 2.36
N PRO A 19 -3.17 -19.55 2.09
CA PRO A 19 -4.01 -18.68 2.88
C PRO A 19 -4.16 -19.20 4.32
N LEU A 20 -3.71 -18.42 5.30
CA LEU A 20 -3.80 -18.73 6.73
C LEU A 20 -5.05 -18.08 7.32
N ALA A 21 -5.88 -18.89 7.99
CA ALA A 21 -7.07 -18.38 8.65
C ALA A 21 -6.73 -17.91 10.09
N TYR A 22 -7.36 -16.80 10.50
CA TYR A 22 -7.32 -16.32 11.89
C TYR A 22 -8.65 -15.66 12.25
N GLU A 23 -8.99 -15.69 13.52
CA GLU A 23 -10.18 -15.03 14.04
C GLU A 23 -9.84 -13.65 14.60
N TRP A 24 -10.67 -12.64 14.24
CA TRP A 24 -10.55 -11.30 14.76
C TRP A 24 -11.95 -10.70 14.96
N TYR A 25 -12.28 -10.31 16.21
CA TYR A 25 -13.58 -9.79 16.61
C TYR A 25 -14.77 -10.66 16.13
N GLY A 26 -14.69 -11.99 16.33
CA GLY A 26 -15.75 -12.93 15.96
C GLY A 26 -15.93 -13.14 14.44
N LYS A 27 -15.00 -12.65 13.62
CA LYS A 27 -14.95 -12.89 12.17
C LYS A 27 -13.71 -13.67 11.81
N ILE A 28 -13.85 -14.56 10.85
CA ILE A 28 -12.72 -15.31 10.31
C ILE A 28 -12.18 -14.58 9.08
N TYR A 29 -10.89 -14.28 9.13
CA TYR A 29 -10.13 -13.70 8.02
C TYR A 29 -9.12 -14.71 7.50
N LYS A 30 -8.75 -14.57 6.24
CA LYS A 30 -7.59 -15.24 5.65
C LYS A 30 -6.54 -14.21 5.25
N THR A 31 -5.26 -14.55 5.48
CA THR A 31 -4.12 -13.76 5.02
C THR A 31 -3.27 -14.59 4.10
N PHE A 32 -2.77 -13.97 3.06
CA PHE A 32 -1.83 -14.56 2.12
C PHE A 32 -1.02 -13.48 1.42
N HIS A 33 0.05 -13.87 0.75
CA HIS A 33 0.84 -13.00 -0.10
C HIS A 33 0.43 -13.16 -1.57
N LEU A 34 0.24 -12.03 -2.25
CA LEU A 34 -0.09 -11.93 -3.66
C LEU A 34 1.10 -11.34 -4.42
N ALA A 35 1.59 -12.03 -5.43
CA ALA A 35 2.60 -11.51 -6.34
C ALA A 35 1.94 -10.82 -7.54
N THR A 36 2.22 -9.54 -7.74
CA THR A 36 1.85 -8.79 -8.95
C THR A 36 3.10 -8.49 -9.77
N THR A 37 3.05 -8.72 -11.07
CA THR A 37 4.21 -8.53 -11.96
C THR A 37 4.11 -7.18 -12.67
N ARG A 38 5.17 -6.37 -12.55
CA ARG A 38 5.32 -5.10 -13.27
C ARG A 38 5.62 -5.35 -14.74
N LEU A 39 5.41 -4.35 -15.60
CA LEU A 39 5.84 -4.40 -17.02
C LEU A 39 7.34 -4.67 -17.17
N SER A 40 8.16 -4.30 -16.19
CA SER A 40 9.60 -4.58 -16.15
C SER A 40 9.94 -6.03 -15.75
N GLY A 41 8.96 -6.88 -15.47
CA GLY A 41 9.16 -8.25 -14.97
C GLY A 41 9.42 -8.34 -13.45
N VAL A 42 9.60 -7.22 -12.76
CA VAL A 42 9.78 -7.21 -11.30
C VAL A 42 8.45 -7.59 -10.63
N LYS A 43 8.52 -8.49 -9.64
CA LYS A 43 7.36 -8.89 -8.84
C LYS A 43 7.28 -8.07 -7.56
N ASP A 44 6.10 -7.57 -7.26
CA ASP A 44 5.74 -6.97 -5.98
C ASP A 44 5.02 -8.02 -5.14
N ASP A 45 5.41 -8.15 -3.89
CA ASP A 45 4.81 -9.05 -2.91
C ASP A 45 3.91 -8.24 -1.98
N VAL A 46 2.61 -8.51 -1.99
CA VAL A 46 1.59 -7.76 -1.27
C VAL A 46 0.89 -8.64 -0.24
N LEU A 47 0.89 -8.20 1.02
CA LEU A 47 0.09 -8.82 2.07
C LEU A 47 -1.39 -8.54 1.83
N VAL A 48 -2.18 -9.59 1.64
CA VAL A 48 -3.64 -9.53 1.46
C VAL A 48 -4.35 -10.02 2.72
N ILE A 49 -5.39 -9.29 3.13
CA ILE A 49 -6.32 -9.66 4.19
C ILE A 49 -7.72 -9.67 3.59
N VAL A 50 -8.47 -10.75 3.79
CA VAL A 50 -9.84 -10.91 3.26
C VAL A 50 -10.72 -11.66 4.25
N GLU A 51 -11.99 -11.31 4.38
CA GLU A 51 -12.95 -12.14 5.13
C GLU A 51 -13.07 -13.52 4.46
N ALA A 52 -12.95 -14.60 5.23
CA ALA A 52 -12.77 -15.96 4.73
C ALA A 52 -13.86 -16.39 3.73
N PHE A 53 -15.12 -15.99 3.98
CA PHE A 53 -16.25 -16.34 3.12
C PHE A 53 -16.22 -15.65 1.74
N LYS A 54 -15.45 -14.55 1.60
CA LYS A 54 -15.31 -13.81 0.33
C LYS A 54 -14.26 -14.41 -0.60
N LEU A 55 -13.31 -15.18 -0.04
CA LEU A 55 -12.21 -15.75 -0.81
C LEU A 55 -12.55 -17.08 -1.49
N GLY A 56 -13.50 -17.84 -0.92
CA GLY A 56 -13.78 -19.21 -1.39
C GLY A 56 -12.59 -20.16 -1.20
N GLU A 57 -12.48 -21.15 -2.09
CA GLU A 57 -11.40 -22.14 -2.10
C GLU A 57 -10.21 -21.68 -2.94
N VAL A 58 -9.44 -20.75 -2.39
CA VAL A 58 -8.19 -20.26 -2.98
C VAL A 58 -7.00 -20.88 -2.26
N LYS A 59 -6.00 -21.32 -3.02
CA LYS A 59 -4.75 -21.94 -2.54
C LYS A 59 -3.55 -21.31 -3.23
N ARG A 60 -2.37 -21.62 -2.73
CA ARG A 60 -1.12 -21.23 -3.37
C ARG A 60 -1.06 -21.70 -4.84
N GLY A 61 -0.60 -20.81 -5.71
CA GLY A 61 -0.52 -21.01 -7.16
C GLY A 61 -1.78 -20.59 -7.93
N ASP A 62 -2.88 -20.31 -7.23
CA ASP A 62 -4.07 -19.77 -7.90
C ASP A 62 -3.85 -18.32 -8.31
N PHE A 63 -4.49 -17.89 -9.39
CA PHE A 63 -4.52 -16.50 -9.83
C PHE A 63 -5.86 -15.87 -9.41
N VAL A 64 -5.79 -14.71 -8.73
CA VAL A 64 -6.97 -14.06 -8.18
C VAL A 64 -7.03 -12.59 -8.56
N GLN A 65 -8.24 -12.11 -8.81
CA GLN A 65 -8.56 -10.70 -8.92
C GLN A 65 -9.22 -10.23 -7.63
N LEU A 66 -8.74 -9.10 -7.11
CA LEU A 66 -9.14 -8.50 -5.85
C LEU A 66 -9.58 -7.06 -6.06
N GLU A 67 -10.68 -6.68 -5.40
CA GLU A 67 -11.11 -5.29 -5.25
C GLU A 67 -11.14 -4.95 -3.76
N GLY A 68 -10.67 -3.76 -3.39
CA GLY A 68 -10.62 -3.39 -1.99
C GLY A 68 -9.93 -2.05 -1.73
N SER A 69 -9.25 -1.97 -0.60
CA SER A 69 -8.61 -0.76 -0.09
C SER A 69 -7.25 -1.06 0.52
N ILE A 70 -6.36 -0.07 0.50
CA ILE A 70 -5.08 -0.14 1.22
C ILE A 70 -5.33 0.22 2.67
N ARG A 71 -4.85 -0.61 3.58
CA ARG A 71 -4.96 -0.38 5.02
C ARG A 71 -3.62 -0.47 5.71
N SER A 72 -3.55 0.17 6.87
CA SER A 72 -2.37 0.11 7.71
C SER A 72 -2.72 -0.30 9.14
N PHE A 73 -1.83 -1.04 9.76
CA PHE A 73 -1.87 -1.35 11.19
C PHE A 73 -0.45 -1.42 11.74
N HIS A 74 -0.35 -1.40 13.07
CA HIS A 74 0.93 -1.59 13.72
C HIS A 74 1.04 -3.00 14.26
N GLU A 75 2.14 -3.64 13.97
CA GLU A 75 2.52 -4.94 14.50
C GLU A 75 3.73 -4.78 15.40
N GLU A 76 3.74 -5.48 16.51
CA GLU A 76 4.90 -5.55 17.40
C GLU A 76 5.75 -6.77 17.06
N ILE A 77 6.92 -6.53 16.51
CA ILE A 77 7.88 -7.57 16.13
C ILE A 77 9.19 -7.26 16.85
N GLU A 78 9.70 -8.20 17.65
CA GLU A 78 10.96 -8.04 18.38
C GLU A 78 10.98 -6.76 19.25
N GLN A 79 9.89 -6.48 19.97
CA GLN A 79 9.69 -5.27 20.80
C GLN A 79 9.76 -3.94 20.01
N GLN A 80 9.68 -3.99 18.69
CA GLN A 80 9.61 -2.81 17.83
C GLN A 80 8.24 -2.71 17.17
N ARG A 81 7.59 -1.56 17.34
CA ARG A 81 6.32 -1.27 16.67
C ARG A 81 6.58 -0.90 15.20
N ARG A 82 6.02 -1.69 14.29
CA ARG A 82 6.17 -1.50 12.84
C ARG A 82 4.85 -1.18 12.19
N LEU A 83 4.89 -0.25 11.24
CA LEU A 83 3.76 0.00 10.36
C LEU A 83 3.74 -1.10 9.28
N VAL A 84 2.63 -1.82 9.21
CA VAL A 84 2.36 -2.82 8.16
C VAL A 84 1.30 -2.26 7.23
N ILE A 85 1.56 -2.33 5.94
CA ILE A 85 0.61 -2.00 4.89
C ILE A 85 0.05 -3.28 4.32
N SER A 86 -1.26 -3.33 4.12
CA SER A 86 -1.95 -4.49 3.55
C SER A 86 -2.99 -4.07 2.53
N PHE A 87 -3.28 -4.96 1.61
CA PHE A 87 -4.47 -4.88 0.76
C PHE A 87 -5.62 -5.58 1.49
N PHE A 88 -6.65 -4.82 1.87
CA PHE A 88 -7.86 -5.37 2.46
C PHE A 88 -8.89 -5.62 1.37
N ALA A 89 -9.07 -6.89 1.00
CA ALA A 89 -9.97 -7.27 -0.07
C ALA A 89 -11.43 -7.26 0.40
N GLU A 90 -12.26 -6.55 -0.34
CA GLU A 90 -13.72 -6.51 -0.18
C GLU A 90 -14.40 -7.54 -1.10
N ARG A 91 -13.77 -7.81 -2.25
CA ARG A 91 -14.14 -8.85 -3.21
C ARG A 91 -12.91 -9.62 -3.64
N ALA A 92 -13.07 -10.93 -3.82
CA ALA A 92 -12.02 -11.81 -4.33
C ALA A 92 -12.63 -12.80 -5.30
N THR A 93 -12.03 -12.95 -6.48
CA THR A 93 -12.49 -13.86 -7.53
C THR A 93 -11.28 -14.61 -8.08
N LYS A 94 -11.37 -15.93 -8.13
CA LYS A 94 -10.38 -16.75 -8.84
C LYS A 94 -10.57 -16.57 -10.34
N ILE A 95 -9.48 -16.31 -11.06
CA ILE A 95 -9.50 -16.07 -12.51
C ILE A 95 -8.53 -17.01 -13.21
N LEU A 96 -8.80 -17.25 -14.51
CA LEU A 96 -7.94 -18.07 -15.36
C LEU A 96 -6.92 -17.23 -16.15
N ASP A 97 -7.21 -15.95 -16.27
CA ASP A 97 -6.30 -15.00 -16.91
C ASP A 97 -5.14 -14.67 -15.95
N HIS A 98 -3.92 -14.66 -16.49
CA HIS A 98 -2.70 -14.41 -15.74
C HIS A 98 -2.16 -12.97 -15.91
N GLU A 99 -3.01 -12.04 -16.36
CA GLU A 99 -2.65 -10.63 -16.44
C GLU A 99 -2.61 -10.00 -15.04
N SER A 100 -1.46 -9.45 -14.69
CA SER A 100 -1.27 -8.79 -13.41
C SER A 100 -1.82 -7.37 -13.44
N VAL A 101 -2.65 -7.05 -12.45
CA VAL A 101 -3.17 -5.70 -12.20
C VAL A 101 -2.69 -5.23 -10.84
N ASN A 102 -2.29 -3.95 -10.74
CA ASN A 102 -1.94 -3.31 -9.47
C ASN A 102 -2.22 -1.82 -9.61
N GLU A 103 -3.42 -1.44 -9.22
CA GLU A 103 -3.91 -0.07 -9.26
C GLU A 103 -4.42 0.37 -7.89
N VAL A 104 -3.96 1.54 -7.47
CA VAL A 104 -4.30 2.17 -6.20
C VAL A 104 -4.75 3.60 -6.46
N VAL A 105 -5.93 3.99 -5.95
CA VAL A 105 -6.45 5.35 -6.00
C VAL A 105 -6.76 5.78 -4.57
N LEU A 106 -6.10 6.84 -4.10
CA LEU A 106 -6.19 7.33 -2.73
C LEU A 106 -6.40 8.83 -2.68
N GLU A 107 -7.18 9.28 -1.70
CA GLU A 107 -7.15 10.63 -1.19
C GLU A 107 -6.74 10.62 0.28
N GLY A 108 -5.97 11.61 0.69
CA GLY A 108 -5.54 11.72 2.07
C GLY A 108 -4.86 13.04 2.36
N TYR A 109 -4.46 13.21 3.60
CA TYR A 109 -3.82 14.42 4.09
C TYR A 109 -2.35 14.14 4.40
N VAL A 110 -1.44 15.00 3.96
CA VAL A 110 -0.03 14.94 4.34
C VAL A 110 0.07 15.03 5.87
N CYS A 111 0.66 14.02 6.51
CA CYS A 111 0.66 13.93 7.97
C CYS A 111 2.05 13.91 8.60
N LYS A 112 3.10 14.00 7.78
CA LYS A 112 4.48 14.16 8.20
C LYS A 112 5.21 15.10 7.24
N PRO A 113 6.30 15.78 7.68
CA PRO A 113 7.17 16.52 6.78
C PRO A 113 7.63 15.61 5.62
N ILE A 114 7.60 16.16 4.41
CA ILE A 114 8.03 15.44 3.21
C ILE A 114 9.56 15.37 3.20
N VAL A 115 10.08 14.19 2.86
CA VAL A 115 11.53 13.99 2.72
C VAL A 115 11.86 13.94 1.24
N PHE A 116 12.42 15.05 0.74
CA PHE A 116 12.92 15.14 -0.63
C PHE A 116 14.39 14.70 -0.69
N ARG A 117 14.72 13.91 -1.69
CA ARG A 117 16.09 13.44 -1.94
C ARG A 117 16.32 13.20 -3.42
N GLU A 118 17.58 13.28 -3.82
CA GLU A 118 18.05 12.90 -5.15
C GLU A 118 18.90 11.64 -5.06
N THR A 119 18.66 10.69 -5.95
CA THR A 119 19.46 9.46 -6.03
C THR A 119 20.76 9.70 -6.77
N PRO A 120 21.82 8.87 -6.60
CA PRO A 120 23.05 8.96 -7.37
C PRO A 120 22.84 8.86 -8.89
N ALA A 121 21.73 8.28 -9.33
CA ALA A 121 21.34 8.18 -10.75
C ALA A 121 20.53 9.40 -11.25
N GLY A 122 20.38 10.47 -10.43
CA GLY A 122 19.70 11.71 -10.79
C GLY A 122 18.17 11.66 -10.68
N PHE A 123 17.58 10.60 -10.12
CA PHE A 123 16.13 10.56 -9.87
C PHE A 123 15.77 11.35 -8.63
N LYS A 124 14.83 12.27 -8.76
CA LYS A 124 14.22 13.01 -7.64
C LYS A 124 13.13 12.16 -7.00
N ILE A 125 13.12 12.12 -5.67
CA ILE A 125 12.17 11.33 -4.90
C ILE A 125 11.64 12.18 -3.74
N SER A 126 10.31 12.17 -3.54
CA SER A 126 9.66 12.66 -2.33
C SER A 126 8.99 11.51 -1.62
N ASP A 127 9.46 11.22 -0.40
CA ASP A 127 8.82 10.27 0.50
C ASP A 127 7.74 11.02 1.30
N VAL A 128 6.47 10.66 1.09
CA VAL A 128 5.30 11.33 1.66
C VAL A 128 4.51 10.34 2.50
N MET A 129 4.08 10.75 3.69
CA MET A 129 3.14 9.97 4.50
C MET A 129 1.78 10.65 4.47
N ILE A 130 0.74 9.93 4.04
CA ILE A 130 -0.64 10.43 4.08
C ILE A 130 -1.48 9.73 5.12
N ALA A 131 -2.41 10.48 5.70
CA ALA A 131 -3.47 10.00 6.55
C ALA A 131 -4.76 9.87 5.73
N VAL A 132 -5.26 8.66 5.61
CA VAL A 132 -6.50 8.32 4.86
C VAL A 132 -7.59 8.00 5.86
N ASN A 133 -8.61 8.86 5.96
CA ASN A 133 -9.68 8.70 6.93
C ASN A 133 -10.66 7.60 6.52
N ARG A 134 -11.01 6.76 7.48
CA ARG A 134 -11.96 5.66 7.35
C ARG A 134 -12.87 5.61 8.59
N GLY A 135 -13.93 6.40 8.58
CA GLY A 135 -14.79 6.58 9.76
C GLY A 135 -14.00 7.14 10.94
N PHE A 136 -14.04 6.44 12.07
CA PHE A 136 -13.29 6.80 13.29
C PHE A 136 -11.84 6.33 13.31
N LYS A 137 -11.37 5.68 12.24
CA LYS A 137 -10.00 5.17 12.09
C LYS A 137 -9.29 5.92 10.97
N CYS A 138 -7.97 5.88 11.01
CA CYS A 138 -7.12 6.47 10.00
C CYS A 138 -6.06 5.45 9.58
N ASP A 139 -5.86 5.30 8.29
CA ASP A 139 -4.79 4.51 7.72
C ASP A 139 -3.64 5.42 7.31
N TYR A 140 -2.42 5.12 7.75
CA TYR A 140 -1.20 5.86 7.42
C TYR A 140 -0.49 5.15 6.28
N ILE A 141 -0.44 5.77 5.11
CA ILE A 141 0.05 5.13 3.89
C ILE A 141 1.28 5.88 3.37
N PRO A 142 2.43 5.20 3.26
CA PRO A 142 3.63 5.78 2.66
C PRO A 142 3.49 5.83 1.15
N LEU A 143 3.81 6.98 0.57
CA LEU A 143 3.86 7.24 -0.86
C LEU A 143 5.28 7.55 -1.29
N VAL A 144 5.62 7.17 -2.52
CA VAL A 144 6.85 7.59 -3.18
C VAL A 144 6.48 8.30 -4.48
N LEU A 145 6.80 9.58 -4.56
CA LEU A 145 6.66 10.41 -5.74
C LEU A 145 7.99 10.50 -6.47
N TRP A 146 7.94 10.62 -7.79
CA TRP A 146 9.11 10.55 -8.66
C TRP A 146 9.25 11.79 -9.53
N ASN A 147 10.49 12.24 -9.72
CA ASN A 147 10.88 13.28 -10.67
C ASN A 147 10.06 14.57 -10.57
N GLU A 148 9.27 14.92 -11.58
CA GLU A 148 8.46 16.14 -11.60
C GLU A 148 7.45 16.20 -10.47
N ASP A 149 6.77 15.09 -10.17
CA ASP A 149 5.84 15.04 -9.04
C ASP A 149 6.58 15.18 -7.71
N ALA A 150 7.76 14.58 -7.57
CA ALA A 150 8.58 14.74 -6.36
C ALA A 150 8.98 16.21 -6.14
N GLU A 151 9.39 16.90 -7.21
CA GLU A 151 9.75 18.32 -7.15
C GLU A 151 8.55 19.22 -6.84
N ARG A 152 7.40 18.95 -7.49
CA ARG A 152 6.18 19.73 -7.32
C ARG A 152 5.61 19.65 -5.90
N PHE A 153 5.75 18.49 -5.25
CA PHE A 153 5.13 18.23 -3.95
C PHE A 153 6.10 18.37 -2.76
N LYS A 154 7.39 18.58 -2.97
CA LYS A 154 8.41 18.61 -1.90
C LYS A 154 8.14 19.61 -0.78
N ASP A 155 7.51 20.74 -1.12
CA ASP A 155 7.27 21.86 -0.21
C ASP A 155 5.82 21.89 0.33
N LEU A 156 5.02 20.82 0.09
CA LEU A 156 3.67 20.75 0.65
C LEU A 156 3.72 20.67 2.18
N GLU A 157 2.91 21.47 2.82
CA GLU A 157 2.76 21.48 4.25
C GLU A 157 1.94 20.30 4.79
N MET A 158 2.14 19.96 6.03
CA MET A 158 1.27 19.02 6.75
C MET A 158 -0.16 19.56 6.77
N GLY A 159 -1.14 18.67 6.52
CA GLY A 159 -2.55 19.02 6.38
C GLY A 159 -2.98 19.23 4.93
N ALA A 160 -2.07 19.41 3.98
CA ALA A 160 -2.42 19.50 2.56
C ALA A 160 -3.13 18.22 2.11
N LYS A 161 -4.26 18.37 1.42
CA LYS A 161 -5.02 17.25 0.85
C LYS A 161 -4.50 16.92 -0.54
N ILE A 162 -4.21 15.65 -0.77
CA ILE A 162 -3.75 15.15 -2.07
C ILE A 162 -4.58 13.95 -2.53
N ALA A 163 -4.75 13.83 -3.84
CA ALA A 163 -5.27 12.64 -4.50
C ALA A 163 -4.16 12.03 -5.36
N ILE A 164 -4.06 10.71 -5.35
CA ILE A 164 -3.06 9.99 -6.13
C ILE A 164 -3.63 8.79 -6.85
N LYS A 165 -3.02 8.45 -7.98
CA LYS A 165 -3.13 7.14 -8.62
C LYS A 165 -1.74 6.53 -8.70
N GLY A 166 -1.63 5.24 -8.35
CA GLY A 166 -0.35 4.55 -8.32
C GLY A 166 -0.49 3.03 -8.26
N ARG A 167 0.53 2.39 -7.73
CA ARG A 167 0.55 0.95 -7.44
C ARG A 167 1.15 0.69 -6.06
N LEU A 168 0.70 -0.33 -5.39
CA LEU A 168 1.35 -0.82 -4.18
C LEU A 168 2.59 -1.64 -4.58
N GLN A 169 3.75 -1.25 -4.08
CA GLN A 169 5.01 -1.94 -4.36
C GLN A 169 5.68 -2.41 -3.08
N SER A 170 6.44 -3.48 -3.20
CA SER A 170 7.33 -3.96 -2.16
C SER A 170 8.77 -3.54 -2.48
N ARG A 171 9.49 -3.03 -1.49
CA ARG A 171 10.89 -2.64 -1.58
C ARG A 171 11.71 -3.34 -0.51
N ALA A 172 12.72 -4.09 -0.94
CA ALA A 172 13.70 -4.62 -0.01
C ALA A 172 14.67 -3.51 0.43
N TYR A 173 14.99 -3.49 1.71
CA TYR A 173 16.02 -2.63 2.28
C TYR A 173 16.84 -3.40 3.32
N LEU A 174 18.06 -2.97 3.51
CA LEU A 174 18.95 -3.50 4.54
C LEU A 174 18.80 -2.65 5.80
N LYS A 175 18.60 -3.30 6.95
CA LYS A 175 18.55 -2.65 8.25
C LYS A 175 19.61 -3.26 9.15
N GLU A 176 20.48 -2.42 9.70
CA GLU A 176 21.39 -2.83 10.76
C GLU A 176 20.59 -2.93 12.07
N ILE A 177 20.60 -4.13 12.69
CA ILE A 177 19.89 -4.44 13.93
C ILE A 177 20.84 -4.47 15.13
N ALA A 178 22.12 -4.72 14.89
CA ALA A 178 23.21 -4.61 15.84
C ALA A 178 24.50 -4.24 15.07
N PRO A 179 25.55 -3.73 15.72
CA PRO A 179 26.80 -3.40 15.06
C PRO A 179 27.33 -4.56 14.20
N GLY A 180 27.36 -4.38 12.86
CA GLY A 180 27.78 -5.36 11.89
C GLY A 180 26.74 -6.46 11.54
N GLU A 181 25.56 -6.44 12.17
CA GLU A 181 24.47 -7.38 11.85
C GLU A 181 23.40 -6.71 11.01
N VAL A 182 23.35 -7.07 9.71
CA VAL A 182 22.44 -6.47 8.73
C VAL A 182 21.40 -7.50 8.30
N VAL A 183 20.12 -7.15 8.44
CA VAL A 183 18.99 -7.97 7.98
C VAL A 183 18.30 -7.32 6.80
N ARG A 184 17.89 -8.14 5.84
CA ARG A 184 17.04 -7.71 4.73
C ARG A 184 15.60 -7.65 5.19
N ARG A 185 14.97 -6.50 4.98
CA ARG A 185 13.57 -6.26 5.31
C ARG A 185 12.81 -5.78 4.08
N PHE A 186 11.48 -5.87 4.14
CA PHE A 186 10.60 -5.39 3.09
C PHE A 186 9.71 -4.28 3.66
N ALA A 187 9.58 -3.19 2.91
CA ALA A 187 8.61 -2.14 3.13
C ALA A 187 7.62 -2.15 1.98
N GLN A 188 6.36 -1.91 2.29
CA GLN A 188 5.32 -1.68 1.29
C GLN A 188 5.01 -0.19 1.25
N GLU A 189 4.92 0.36 0.06
CA GLU A 189 4.69 1.78 -0.21
C GLU A 189 3.91 1.93 -1.52
N VAL A 190 3.19 3.02 -1.69
CA VAL A 190 2.50 3.32 -2.95
C VAL A 190 3.43 4.14 -3.85
N SER A 191 3.86 3.55 -4.95
CA SER A 191 4.58 4.27 -6.02
C SER A 191 3.58 5.05 -6.86
N VAL A 192 3.64 6.37 -6.76
CA VAL A 192 2.70 7.29 -7.40
C VAL A 192 3.03 7.41 -8.89
N ARG A 193 2.00 7.38 -9.74
CA ARG A 193 2.08 7.60 -11.19
C ARG A 193 1.48 8.95 -11.59
N CYS A 194 0.50 9.42 -10.82
CA CYS A 194 -0.18 10.68 -11.04
C CYS A 194 -0.66 11.22 -9.70
N SER A 195 -0.51 12.51 -9.46
CA SER A 195 -0.89 13.18 -8.24
C SER A 195 -1.49 14.56 -8.50
N VAL A 196 -2.45 14.94 -7.65
CA VAL A 196 -3.11 16.27 -7.68
C VAL A 196 -3.20 16.76 -6.24
N CYS A 197 -2.82 18.01 -6.01
CA CYS A 197 -3.12 18.74 -4.78
C CYS A 197 -4.57 19.23 -4.83
N LEU A 198 -5.37 18.87 -3.84
CA LEU A 198 -6.76 19.30 -3.73
C LEU A 198 -6.81 20.48 -2.75
N ASN A 199 -6.85 21.71 -3.27
CA ASN A 199 -7.06 22.90 -2.44
C ASN A 199 -8.50 22.89 -1.92
N GLU A 200 -8.73 23.37 -0.68
CA GLU A 200 -10.07 23.42 -0.06
C GLU A 200 -11.07 24.32 -0.79
N GLU A 201 -10.62 25.13 -1.75
CA GLU A 201 -11.46 26.09 -2.50
C GLU A 201 -12.24 25.48 -3.68
N GLU A 202 -12.00 24.22 -4.06
CA GLU A 202 -12.73 23.56 -5.16
C GLU A 202 -13.92 22.69 -4.69
N VAL A 203 -14.35 22.81 -3.45
CA VAL A 203 -15.55 22.15 -2.90
C VAL A 203 -16.64 23.18 -2.66
N CYS A 204 -17.17 23.73 -3.72
CA CYS A 204 -18.48 24.40 -3.73
C CYS A 204 -19.51 23.52 -4.41
#